data_d1727ee721f3217cafb02da7351d28dd
#
_entry.id   d1727ee721f3217cafb02da7351d28dd
#
_cell.length_a   1.000
_cell.length_b   1.000
_cell.length_c   1.000
_cell.angle_alpha   90.00
_cell.angle_beta   90.00
_cell.angle_gamma   90.00
#
_symmetry.space_group_name_H-M   'P 1'
#
loop_
_entity.id
_entity.type
_entity.pdbx_description
1 polymer ?
#
loop_
_entity_poly.entity_id
_entity_poly.type
_entity_poly.pdbx_seq_one_letter_code
_entity_poly.pdbx_strand_id
1 'polypeptide(L)'
;MTMTDAETEFMAEVTDAEMAGRIRPLVNEILKLFNERQISPAEAGMVVMSLTYRLLGVLKEAPEARRHFICTLINLINNFLAEEMQSNAPAKCGSPANEGD
;
A
#
# COMPACT_ATOMS: atom_id res chain seq x y z
N MET A 1 4.72 -7.60 21.05
CA MET A 1 3.58 -8.25 20.69
C MET A 1 3.87 -9.42 19.83
N THR A 2 3.22 -10.46 20.04
CA THR A 2 3.49 -11.68 19.31
C THR A 2 2.56 -11.77 18.14
N MET A 3 3.07 -12.14 17.02
CA MET A 3 2.22 -12.30 15.87
C MET A 3 1.55 -13.65 15.92
N THR A 4 0.35 -13.71 15.39
CA THR A 4 -0.33 -14.98 15.33
C THR A 4 0.26 -15.79 14.20
N ASP A 5 -0.10 -17.03 14.13
CA ASP A 5 0.38 -17.91 13.07
C ASP A 5 -0.03 -17.37 11.71
N ALA A 6 -1.23 -16.87 11.60
CA ALA A 6 -1.70 -16.36 10.31
C ALA A 6 -0.89 -15.15 9.90
N GLU A 7 -0.60 -14.26 10.84
CA GLU A 7 0.18 -13.09 10.51
C GLU A 7 1.60 -13.49 10.14
N THR A 8 2.16 -14.44 10.87
CA THR A 8 3.50 -14.87 10.57
C THR A 8 3.58 -15.48 9.20
N GLU A 9 2.60 -16.29 8.84
CA GLU A 9 2.60 -16.88 7.52
C GLU A 9 2.46 -15.84 6.45
N PHE A 10 1.61 -14.87 6.67
CA PHE A 10 1.40 -13.82 5.69
C PHE A 10 2.69 -13.07 5.44
N MET A 11 3.40 -12.73 6.50
CA MET A 11 4.64 -11.99 6.35
C MET A 11 5.76 -12.89 5.85
N ALA A 12 5.77 -14.12 6.29
CA ALA A 12 6.87 -15.00 5.92
C ALA A 12 6.83 -15.43 4.49
N GLU A 13 5.69 -15.26 3.85
CA GLU A 13 5.62 -15.63 2.46
C GLU A 13 6.41 -14.70 1.59
N VAL A 14 6.77 -13.54 2.10
CA VAL A 14 7.46 -12.57 1.28
C VAL A 14 8.83 -12.34 1.86
N THR A 15 9.81 -13.02 1.34
CA THR A 15 11.18 -12.81 1.77
C THR A 15 11.82 -11.75 0.88
N ASP A 16 13.00 -11.31 1.25
CA ASP A 16 13.72 -10.35 0.43
C ASP A 16 13.98 -10.90 -0.96
N ALA A 17 14.28 -12.18 -1.04
CA ALA A 17 14.53 -12.79 -2.34
C ALA A 17 13.26 -12.79 -3.18
N GLU A 18 12.12 -13.04 -2.56
CA GLU A 18 10.87 -13.03 -3.29
C GLU A 18 10.47 -11.61 -3.67
N MET A 19 10.75 -10.64 -2.82
CA MET A 19 10.50 -9.26 -3.22
C MET A 19 11.26 -8.92 -4.47
N ALA A 20 12.54 -9.28 -4.51
CA ALA A 20 13.35 -8.95 -5.66
C ALA A 20 13.01 -9.81 -6.87
N GLY A 21 12.71 -11.09 -6.64
CA GLY A 21 12.53 -12.01 -7.74
C GLY A 21 11.13 -12.14 -8.27
N ARG A 22 10.14 -11.84 -7.47
CA ARG A 22 8.77 -12.01 -7.90
C ARG A 22 7.93 -10.75 -7.77
N ILE A 23 8.03 -10.07 -6.64
CA ILE A 23 7.12 -8.96 -6.38
C ILE A 23 7.50 -7.73 -7.19
N ARG A 24 8.76 -7.34 -7.15
CA ARG A 24 9.17 -6.16 -7.89
C ARG A 24 8.99 -6.30 -9.39
N PRO A 25 9.34 -7.44 -9.99
CA PRO A 25 9.06 -7.57 -11.42
C PRO A 25 7.59 -7.47 -11.74
N LEU A 26 6.72 -8.00 -10.88
CA LEU A 26 5.30 -7.91 -11.12
C LEU A 26 4.82 -6.46 -10.99
N VAL A 27 5.32 -5.74 -9.99
CA VAL A 27 4.98 -4.34 -9.84
C VAL A 27 5.42 -3.57 -11.08
N ASN A 28 6.61 -3.88 -11.58
CA ASN A 28 7.11 -3.19 -12.75
C ASN A 28 6.26 -3.47 -13.97
N GLU A 29 5.76 -4.70 -14.08
CA GLU A 29 4.87 -5.02 -15.19
C GLU A 29 3.56 -4.25 -15.09
N ILE A 30 3.05 -4.11 -13.88
CA ILE A 30 1.81 -3.36 -13.69
C ILE A 30 2.02 -1.90 -14.04
N LEU A 31 3.14 -1.33 -13.61
CA LEU A 31 3.43 0.05 -13.93
C LEU A 31 3.62 0.24 -15.43
N LYS A 32 4.23 -0.74 -16.09
CA LYS A 32 4.38 -0.67 -17.52
C LYS A 32 3.01 -0.72 -18.20
N LEU A 33 2.12 -1.54 -17.69
CA LEU A 33 0.78 -1.60 -18.24
C LEU A 33 0.06 -0.27 -18.09
N PHE A 34 0.19 0.35 -16.93
CA PHE A 34 -0.41 1.68 -16.72
C PHE A 34 0.14 2.66 -17.76
N ASN A 35 1.43 2.60 -17.99
CA ASN A 35 2.06 3.49 -18.93
C ASN A 35 1.57 3.25 -20.34
N GLU A 36 1.47 1.99 -20.72
CA GLU A 36 1.03 1.65 -22.05
C GLU A 36 -0.40 2.06 -22.29
N ARG A 37 -1.21 2.03 -21.27
CA ARG A 37 -2.60 2.41 -21.42
C ARG A 37 -2.83 3.87 -21.10
N GLN A 38 -1.74 4.58 -20.82
CA GLN A 38 -1.83 6.02 -20.55
C GLN A 38 -2.76 6.31 -19.38
N ILE A 39 -2.64 5.50 -18.33
CA ILE A 39 -3.42 5.68 -17.13
C ILE A 39 -2.90 6.89 -16.37
N SER A 40 -3.76 7.80 -16.03
CA SER A 40 -3.34 8.97 -15.28
C SER A 40 -3.05 8.58 -13.82
N PRO A 41 -2.31 9.41 -13.08
CA PRO A 41 -2.05 9.10 -11.68
C PRO A 41 -3.34 8.93 -10.87
N ALA A 42 -4.36 9.72 -11.15
CA ALA A 42 -5.60 9.57 -10.42
C ALA A 42 -6.26 8.25 -10.73
N GLU A 43 -6.22 7.84 -12.00
CA GLU A 43 -6.78 6.56 -12.37
C GLU A 43 -6.00 5.41 -11.75
N ALA A 44 -4.67 5.55 -11.73
CA ALA A 44 -3.85 4.52 -11.12
C ALA A 44 -4.19 4.37 -9.64
N GLY A 45 -4.41 5.49 -8.96
CA GLY A 45 -4.82 5.43 -7.57
C GLY A 45 -6.12 4.70 -7.39
N MET A 46 -7.08 4.95 -8.27
CA MET A 46 -8.37 4.25 -8.18
C MET A 46 -8.21 2.75 -8.43
N VAL A 47 -7.33 2.38 -9.34
CA VAL A 47 -7.08 0.97 -9.58
C VAL A 47 -6.50 0.31 -8.34
N VAL A 48 -5.52 0.98 -7.71
CA VAL A 48 -4.91 0.43 -6.53
C VAL A 48 -5.92 0.29 -5.40
N MET A 49 -6.78 1.30 -5.24
CA MET A 49 -7.78 1.22 -4.19
C MET A 49 -8.80 0.13 -4.47
N SER A 50 -9.16 -0.06 -5.71
CA SER A 50 -10.09 -1.13 -6.06
C SER A 50 -9.47 -2.50 -5.81
N LEU A 51 -8.20 -2.65 -6.14
CA LEU A 51 -7.50 -3.89 -5.88
C LEU A 51 -7.41 -4.15 -4.39
N THR A 52 -7.13 -3.10 -3.63
CA THR A 52 -7.04 -3.23 -2.18
C THR A 52 -8.38 -3.68 -1.61
N TYR A 53 -9.45 -3.08 -2.09
CA TYR A 53 -10.77 -3.44 -1.60
C TYR A 53 -11.06 -4.91 -1.91
N ARG A 54 -10.72 -5.36 -3.12
CA ARG A 54 -10.97 -6.74 -3.48
C ARG A 54 -10.10 -7.70 -2.68
N LEU A 55 -8.85 -7.30 -2.44
CA LEU A 55 -7.97 -8.14 -1.66
C LEU A 55 -8.48 -8.28 -0.24
N LEU A 56 -9.01 -7.22 0.34
CA LEU A 56 -9.58 -7.32 1.67
C LEU A 56 -10.75 -8.28 1.71
N GLY A 57 -11.49 -8.35 0.62
CA GLY A 57 -12.56 -9.33 0.52
C GLY A 57 -12.06 -10.74 0.47
N VAL A 58 -10.95 -10.94 -0.25
CA VAL A 58 -10.36 -12.26 -0.31
C VAL A 58 -9.83 -12.68 1.06
N LEU A 59 -9.28 -11.74 1.79
CA LEU A 59 -8.71 -12.05 3.09
C LEU A 59 -9.75 -12.18 4.19
N LYS A 60 -11.05 -12.07 3.81
CA LYS A 60 -12.08 -12.14 4.81
C LYS A 60 -12.06 -13.46 5.55
N GLU A 61 -11.56 -14.51 4.96
CA GLU A 61 -11.50 -15.79 5.63
C GLU A 61 -10.28 -15.92 6.50
N ALA A 62 -9.40 -14.95 6.51
CA ALA A 62 -8.26 -14.95 7.39
C ALA A 62 -8.23 -13.59 8.08
N PRO A 63 -9.07 -13.41 9.10
CA PRO A 63 -9.23 -12.07 9.68
C PRO A 63 -7.95 -11.51 10.27
N GLU A 64 -7.08 -12.36 10.77
CA GLU A 64 -5.84 -11.85 11.35
C GLU A 64 -4.90 -11.37 10.27
N ALA A 65 -4.82 -12.09 9.17
CA ALA A 65 -4.00 -11.65 8.06
C ALA A 65 -4.56 -10.37 7.47
N ARG A 66 -5.88 -10.28 7.40
CA ARG A 66 -6.50 -9.08 6.87
C ARG A 66 -6.20 -7.89 7.76
N ARG A 67 -6.31 -8.07 9.08
CA ARG A 67 -6.02 -6.98 9.99
C ARG A 67 -4.56 -6.57 9.89
N HIS A 68 -3.67 -7.54 9.76
CA HIS A 68 -2.26 -7.23 9.63
C HIS A 68 -2.00 -6.44 8.34
N PHE A 69 -2.64 -6.84 7.26
CA PHE A 69 -2.49 -6.14 6.00
C PHE A 69 -2.96 -4.69 6.13
N ILE A 70 -4.11 -4.49 6.77
CA ILE A 70 -4.66 -3.16 6.93
C ILE A 70 -3.71 -2.31 7.77
N CYS A 71 -3.21 -2.85 8.87
CA CYS A 71 -2.31 -2.08 9.72
C CYS A 71 -1.02 -1.75 9.01
N THR A 72 -0.50 -2.69 8.25
CA THR A 72 0.72 -2.44 7.50
C THR A 72 0.50 -1.34 6.47
N LEU A 73 -0.63 -1.38 5.80
CA LEU A 73 -0.95 -0.37 4.80
C LEU A 73 -1.09 1.00 5.45
N ILE A 74 -1.78 1.07 6.58
CA ILE A 74 -1.94 2.33 7.27
C ILE A 74 -0.58 2.88 7.70
N ASN A 75 0.28 2.01 8.21
CA ASN A 75 1.60 2.46 8.64
C ASN A 75 2.41 2.96 7.47
N LEU A 76 2.32 2.30 6.34
CA LEU A 76 3.05 2.72 5.16
C LEU A 76 2.57 4.11 4.73
N ILE A 77 1.28 4.30 4.70
CA ILE A 77 0.72 5.58 4.28
C ILE A 77 1.12 6.67 5.27
N ASN A 78 1.05 6.38 6.56
CA ASN A 78 1.42 7.36 7.57
C ASN A 78 2.88 7.73 7.47
N ASN A 79 3.74 6.78 7.17
CA ASN A 79 5.16 7.08 7.05
C ASN A 79 5.43 8.01 5.88
N PHE A 80 4.77 7.76 4.77
CA PHE A 80 4.93 8.65 3.63
C PHE A 80 4.39 10.04 3.94
N LEU A 81 3.25 10.09 4.61
CA LEU A 81 2.66 11.37 4.92
C LEU A 81 3.58 12.16 5.88
N ALA A 82 4.16 11.48 6.85
CA ALA A 82 5.06 12.13 7.78
C ALA A 82 6.28 12.68 7.07
N GLU A 83 6.79 11.91 6.11
CA GLU A 83 7.95 12.38 5.36
C GLU A 83 7.61 13.60 4.55
N GLU A 84 6.43 13.62 3.98
CA GLU A 84 6.04 14.79 3.23
C GLU A 84 5.90 16.00 4.10
N MET A 85 5.38 15.81 5.28
CA MET A 85 5.22 16.93 6.18
C MET A 85 6.55 17.45 6.65
N GLN A 86 7.51 16.55 6.83
CA GLN A 86 8.81 16.99 7.22
C GLN A 86 9.54 17.69 6.11
N SER A 87 9.34 17.32 4.93
CA SER A 87 9.96 17.97 3.83
C SER A 87 9.18 19.16 3.49
N ASN A 88 8.43 19.62 4.30
CA ASN A 88 7.78 20.81 4.12
C ASN A 88 6.75 20.84 3.18
N ALA A 89 6.56 20.05 2.62
CA ALA A 89 5.63 20.13 1.71
C ALA A 89 4.38 20.22 2.29
N PRO A 90 3.70 21.04 2.12
CA PRO A 90 2.49 21.23 2.66
C PRO A 90 1.64 20.32 2.04
N ALA A 91 1.64 19.23 2.30
CA ALA A 91 0.82 18.35 1.72
C ALA A 91 -0.48 18.82 1.74
N LYS A 92 -1.13 18.90 0.85
CA LYS A 92 -2.31 19.31 0.83
C LYS A 92 -3.29 18.34 1.01
N CYS A 93 -3.19 17.25 1.25
CA CYS A 93 -4.14 16.30 1.43
C CYS A 93 -5.11 16.69 2.39
N GLY A 94 -5.75 17.44 2.21
CA GLY A 94 -6.73 17.75 3.04
C GLY A 94 -6.38 18.47 4.19
N SER A 95 -5.46 19.00 4.29
CA SER A 95 -5.21 19.66 5.35
C SER A 95 -5.17 20.97 5.09
N PRO A 96 -5.97 21.51 5.07
CA PRO A 96 -6.05 22.80 4.73
C PRO A 96 -5.44 23.59 5.67
N ALA A 97 -5.51 23.33 6.35
CA ALA A 97 -5.03 24.06 7.14
C ALA A 97 -3.91 24.44 7.09
N ASN A 98 -3.88 24.27 6.80
CA ASN A 98 -2.99 24.57 6.91
C ASN A 98 -2.70 25.52 6.52
N GLU A 99 -3.12 25.67 6.24
CA GLU A 99 -2.81 26.33 5.95
C GLU A 99 -2.66 27.21 6.30
N GLY A 100 -2.91 27.41 6.56
CA GLY A 100 -2.68 28.06 6.88
C GLY A 100 -2.44 28.50 7.32
N ASP A 101 -2.47 28.39 7.33
CA ASP A 101 -2.15 28.68 7.74
C ASP A 101 -1.76 29.01 7.81
#